data_d7881795045ce37b6cffba8e891462d9
#
_entry.id   d7881795045ce37b6cffba8e891462d9
#
_cell.length_a   1.000
_cell.length_b   1.000
_cell.length_c   1.000
_cell.angle_alpha   90.00
_cell.angle_beta   90.00
_cell.angle_gamma   90.00
#
_symmetry.space_group_name_H-M   'P 1'
#
loop_
_entity.id
_entity.type
_entity.pdbx_description
1 polymer ?
#
loop_
_entity_poly.entity_id
_entity_poly.type
_entity_poly.pdbx_seq_one_letter_code
_entity_poly.pdbx_strand_id
1 'polypeptide(L)' 'PTTTKKCAAKVETLVDAENAGFRAGDVYQALSAAGSALSVCELAKATEKTETEVLLGIGWLLKEGKVKGENGKVVLA' A
#
# COMPACT_ATOMS: atom_id res chain seq x y z
N PRO A 1 3.52 16.97 10.03
CA PRO A 1 2.51 17.80 10.61
C PRO A 1 1.15 17.21 10.47
N THR A 2 0.45 17.60 9.49
CA THR A 2 -0.91 17.12 9.39
C THR A 2 -0.97 15.64 9.26
N THR A 3 0.01 15.06 8.67
CA THR A 3 0.05 13.63 8.51
C THR A 3 0.06 12.94 9.83
N THR A 4 0.80 13.47 10.75
CA THR A 4 0.89 12.89 12.06
C THR A 4 -0.46 12.83 12.72
N LYS A 5 -1.16 13.91 12.61
CA LYS A 5 -2.46 13.97 13.17
C LYS A 5 -3.37 12.93 12.62
N LYS A 6 -3.34 12.75 11.35
CA LYS A 6 -4.16 11.75 10.74
C LYS A 6 -3.81 10.38 11.18
N CYS A 7 -2.56 10.11 11.29
CA CYS A 7 -2.15 8.82 11.76
C CYS A 7 -2.69 8.51 13.11
N ALA A 8 -2.62 9.48 13.97
CA ALA A 8 -3.04 9.24 15.32
C ALA A 8 -4.52 9.13 15.43
N ALA A 9 -5.18 9.63 14.48
CA ALA A 9 -6.55 9.86 14.64
C ALA A 9 -7.38 8.67 14.88
N LYS A 10 -7.67 7.93 13.95
CA LYS A 10 -8.73 7.03 14.21
C LYS A 10 -8.51 5.64 13.81
N VAL A 11 -7.89 5.45 12.72
CA VAL A 11 -7.82 4.13 12.17
C VAL A 11 -6.64 3.40 12.73
N GLU A 12 -6.90 2.28 13.34
CA GLU A 12 -5.84 1.43 13.84
C GLU A 12 -5.58 0.37 12.83
N THR A 13 -4.37 0.30 12.33
CA THR A 13 -4.02 -0.73 11.37
C THR A 13 -3.59 -1.99 12.11
N LEU A 14 -4.22 -3.07 11.76
CA LEU A 14 -3.89 -4.36 12.35
C LEU A 14 -2.60 -4.85 11.72
N VAL A 15 -1.57 -4.98 12.51
CA VAL A 15 -0.26 -5.36 12.01
C VAL A 15 -0.03 -6.84 12.27
N ASP A 16 -0.45 -7.67 11.34
CA ASP A 16 -0.21 -9.10 11.42
C ASP A 16 -0.10 -9.65 10.01
N ALA A 17 0.31 -10.90 9.91
CA ALA A 17 0.59 -11.50 8.62
C ALA A 17 -0.66 -11.61 7.77
N GLU A 18 -1.78 -11.92 8.40
CA GLU A 18 -3.02 -12.07 7.65
C GLU A 18 -3.44 -10.76 7.01
N ASN A 19 -3.44 -9.69 7.79
CA ASN A 19 -3.82 -8.40 7.26
C ASN A 19 -2.82 -7.90 6.22
N ALA A 20 -1.54 -8.14 6.46
CA ALA A 20 -0.51 -7.76 5.50
C ALA A 20 -0.73 -8.46 4.16
N GLY A 21 -1.08 -9.73 4.20
CA GLY A 21 -1.35 -10.48 2.98
C GLY A 21 -2.57 -9.96 2.25
N PHE A 22 -3.64 -9.63 2.97
CA PHE A 22 -4.82 -9.06 2.35
C PHE A 22 -4.53 -7.73 1.70
N ARG A 23 -3.78 -6.86 2.39
CA ARG A 23 -3.43 -5.56 1.83
C ARG A 23 -2.50 -5.72 0.64
N ALA A 24 -1.63 -6.72 0.68
CA ALA A 24 -0.78 -7.01 -0.47
C ALA A 24 -1.61 -7.35 -1.71
N GLY A 25 -2.64 -8.16 -1.52
CA GLY A 25 -3.53 -8.49 -2.61
C GLY A 25 -4.22 -7.28 -3.18
N ASP A 26 -4.70 -6.39 -2.30
CA ASP A 26 -5.35 -5.17 -2.73
C ASP A 26 -4.41 -4.31 -3.57
N VAL A 27 -3.18 -4.14 -3.10
CA VAL A 27 -2.19 -3.33 -3.81
C VAL A 27 -1.83 -3.95 -5.15
N TYR A 28 -1.63 -5.25 -5.15
CA TYR A 28 -1.26 -5.95 -6.37
C TYR A 28 -2.34 -5.77 -7.43
N GLN A 29 -3.59 -5.94 -7.04
CA GLN A 29 -4.69 -5.79 -7.98
C GLN A 29 -4.80 -4.38 -8.50
N ALA A 30 -4.60 -3.40 -7.63
CA ALA A 30 -4.67 -2.00 -8.06
C ALA A 30 -3.57 -1.68 -9.08
N LEU A 31 -2.36 -2.16 -8.83
CA LEU A 31 -1.25 -1.94 -9.76
C LEU A 31 -1.49 -2.65 -11.08
N SER A 32 -2.01 -3.86 -11.01
CA SER A 32 -2.30 -4.63 -12.20
C SER A 32 -3.36 -3.94 -13.05
N ALA A 33 -4.39 -3.44 -12.40
CA ALA A 33 -5.46 -2.76 -13.11
C ALA A 33 -5.00 -1.44 -13.72
N ALA A 34 -4.13 -0.73 -13.03
CA ALA A 34 -3.62 0.55 -13.52
C ALA A 34 -2.65 0.38 -14.68
N GLY A 35 -1.89 -0.68 -14.67
CA GLY A 35 -0.89 -0.92 -15.69
C GLY A 35 0.26 0.06 -15.66
N SER A 36 0.45 0.75 -14.53
CA SER A 36 1.53 1.74 -14.42
C SER A 36 1.87 1.92 -12.95
N ALA A 37 2.95 2.63 -12.69
CA ALA A 37 3.37 2.89 -11.32
C ALA A 37 2.38 3.81 -10.62
N LEU A 38 2.12 3.55 -9.34
CA LEU A 38 1.24 4.37 -8.54
C LEU A 38 1.94 4.78 -7.25
N SER A 39 1.65 5.99 -6.79
CA SER A 39 2.16 6.45 -5.51
C SER A 39 1.34 5.82 -4.38
N VAL A 40 1.85 5.93 -3.15
CA VAL A 40 1.12 5.44 -2.00
C VAL A 40 -0.25 6.12 -1.90
N CYS A 41 -0.30 7.41 -2.16
CA CYS A 41 -1.55 8.14 -2.11
C CYS A 41 -2.53 7.62 -3.17
N GLU A 42 -2.03 7.39 -4.37
CA GLU A 42 -2.87 6.87 -5.43
C GLU A 42 -3.37 5.46 -5.12
N LEU A 43 -2.51 4.65 -4.53
CA LEU A 43 -2.91 3.30 -4.14
C LEU A 43 -3.94 3.33 -3.03
N ALA A 44 -3.80 4.25 -2.09
CA ALA A 44 -4.79 4.37 -1.02
C ALA A 44 -6.16 4.71 -1.59
N LYS A 45 -6.20 5.60 -2.56
CA LYS A 45 -7.46 5.95 -3.18
C LYS A 45 -8.03 4.78 -3.98
N ALA A 46 -7.19 4.12 -4.75
CA ALA A 46 -7.65 3.03 -5.60
C ALA A 46 -8.17 1.86 -4.78
N THR A 47 -7.57 1.59 -3.64
CA THR A 47 -7.96 0.46 -2.82
C THR A 47 -8.98 0.83 -1.75
N GLU A 48 -9.20 2.13 -1.55
CA GLU A 48 -10.08 2.63 -0.49
C GLU A 48 -9.58 2.21 0.89
N LYS A 49 -8.25 2.18 1.03
CA LYS A 49 -7.60 1.85 2.29
C LYS A 49 -6.76 3.03 2.73
N THR A 50 -6.30 3.00 3.95
CA THR A 50 -5.43 4.07 4.43
C THR A 50 -4.03 3.89 3.85
N GLU A 51 -3.26 4.96 3.85
CA GLU A 51 -1.88 4.87 3.38
C GLU A 51 -1.07 3.90 4.23
N THR A 52 -1.37 3.84 5.52
CA THR A 52 -0.69 2.91 6.40
C THR A 52 -0.96 1.47 5.99
N GLU A 53 -2.20 1.16 5.69
CA GLU A 53 -2.54 -0.19 5.25
C GLU A 53 -1.89 -0.51 3.91
N VAL A 54 -1.86 0.47 3.02
CA VAL A 54 -1.21 0.30 1.73
C VAL A 54 0.28 0.01 1.91
N LEU A 55 0.92 0.76 2.80
CA LEU A 55 2.34 0.53 3.07
C LEU A 55 2.60 -0.86 3.61
N LEU A 56 1.70 -1.34 4.47
CA LEU A 56 1.84 -2.69 5.00
C LEU A 56 1.82 -3.72 3.87
N GLY A 57 0.90 -3.56 2.92
CA GLY A 57 0.82 -4.44 1.77
C GLY A 57 2.01 -4.31 0.85
N ILE A 58 2.48 -3.09 0.65
CA ILE A 58 3.65 -2.85 -0.20
C ILE A 58 4.87 -3.54 0.40
N GLY A 59 5.03 -3.45 1.72
CA GLY A 59 6.17 -4.11 2.37
C GLY A 59 6.17 -5.60 2.14
N TRP A 60 4.99 -6.22 2.22
CA TRP A 60 4.86 -7.63 1.94
C TRP A 60 5.29 -7.94 0.51
N LEU A 61 4.80 -7.15 -0.44
CA LEU A 61 5.09 -7.40 -1.85
C LEU A 61 6.56 -7.15 -2.18
N LEU A 62 7.17 -6.17 -1.52
CA LEU A 62 8.60 -5.91 -1.71
C LEU A 62 9.41 -7.11 -1.26
N LYS A 63 9.05 -7.67 -0.13
CA LYS A 63 9.74 -8.81 0.41
C LYS A 63 9.60 -10.02 -0.53
N GLU A 64 8.42 -10.15 -1.12
CA GLU A 64 8.16 -11.26 -2.04
C GLU A 64 8.72 -11.02 -3.44
N GLY A 65 9.25 -9.83 -3.69
CA GLY A 65 9.81 -9.51 -5.00
C GLY A 65 8.77 -9.26 -6.07
N LYS A 66 7.56 -8.94 -5.68
CA LYS A 66 6.47 -8.75 -6.64
C LYS A 66 6.31 -7.32 -7.10
N VAL A 67 6.85 -6.38 -6.36
CA VAL A 67 6.83 -4.97 -6.76
C VAL A 67 8.19 -4.37 -6.50
N LYS A 68 8.42 -3.20 -7.05
CA LYS A 68 9.64 -2.46 -6.81
C LYS A 68 9.33 -0.98 -6.76
N GLY A 69 10.24 -0.22 -6.19
CA GLY A 69 10.09 1.23 -6.13
C GLY A 69 10.67 1.87 -7.36
N GLU A 70 10.01 2.91 -7.82
CA GLU A 70 10.47 3.61 -9.00
C GLU A 70 10.04 5.07 -8.91
N ASN A 71 11.00 5.96 -8.72
CA ASN A 71 10.74 7.40 -8.65
C ASN A 71 9.67 7.74 -7.61
N GLY A 72 9.76 7.12 -6.45
CA GLY A 72 8.81 7.39 -5.38
C GLY A 72 7.47 6.73 -5.55
N LYS A 73 7.33 5.91 -6.55
CA LYS A 73 6.10 5.16 -6.78
C LYS A 73 6.38 3.68 -6.76
N VAL A 74 5.33 2.91 -6.82
CA VAL A 74 5.42 1.46 -6.77
C VAL A 74 4.93 0.89 -8.11
N VAL A 75 5.67 -0.08 -8.62
CA VAL A 75 5.29 -0.70 -9.89
C VAL A 75 5.49 -2.21 -9.75
N LEU A 76 4.76 -2.98 -10.53
CA LEU A 76 4.93 -4.43 -10.53
C LEU A 76 6.32 -4.78 -11.03
N ALA A 77 6.94 -5.72 -10.36
CA ALA A 77 8.29 -6.14 -10.74
C ALA A 77 8.27 -6.99 -12.00
#